data_2564d8f1c92da4c97c171e03a2858e14
#
_entry.id   2564d8f1c92da4c97c171e03a2858e14
#
_cell.length_a   1.000
_cell.length_b   1.000
_cell.length_c   1.000
_cell.angle_alpha   90.00
_cell.angle_beta   90.00
_cell.angle_gamma   90.00
#
_symmetry.space_group_name_H-M   'P 1'
#
loop_
_entity.id
_entity.type
_entity.pdbx_description
1 polymer ?
#
loop_
_entity_poly.entity_id
_entity_poly.type
_entity_poly.pdbx_seq_one_letter_code
_entity_poly.pdbx_strand_id
1 'polypeptide(L)'
;MPKLSFFQTPSTGGWGARTGAPATTTGTGAARVSGEQDMEVTPGPSDSVSAMAFSPTADMLAVASWDTYVRIYRIDKTNAQPVQPYQQYQHEGPVLDVCFNAEGNKVISGGADKVARCFDLNTNQPAVVAQHNEPIRCVRWLRAFGGALVTGSWDKTVKIWKIEPQPTLITSLDVPERVYAMDTIGLIIIVATAERKIVAFQCNEATGTAQQVAALDSPLKYQTRCIAALPEGDGFALGGTEGRVAVHYFHDPPDPKDGRMKKFAFRCHRRANADHPDVPRTETLLYPVNAIVFNSQGTFATGGGDGSISFWCKASRTRLKSTYFY
;
A
#
# COMPACT_ATOMS: atom_id res chain seq x y z
N MET A 1 16.67 16.33 8.63
CA MET A 1 15.92 15.36 7.83
C MET A 1 16.14 15.69 6.36
N PRO A 2 16.81 14.87 5.56
CA PRO A 2 16.94 15.13 4.12
C PRO A 2 15.59 14.87 3.46
N LYS A 3 15.04 15.88 2.79
CA LYS A 3 13.84 15.78 1.97
C LYS A 3 14.23 15.12 0.66
N LEU A 4 13.84 13.88 0.45
CA LEU A 4 13.81 13.30 -0.90
C LEU A 4 12.67 13.97 -1.68
N SER A 5 13.01 14.96 -2.51
CA SER A 5 12.06 15.58 -3.42
C SER A 5 12.05 14.81 -4.73
N PHE A 6 11.07 13.97 -4.92
CA PHE A 6 10.84 13.25 -6.18
C PHE A 6 10.13 14.09 -7.26
N PHE A 7 9.80 15.35 -7.00
CA PHE A 7 9.15 16.22 -7.98
C PHE A 7 9.69 17.64 -7.89
N GLN A 8 10.44 18.07 -8.89
CA GLN A 8 10.66 19.49 -9.17
C GLN A 8 9.43 20.02 -9.90
N THR A 9 8.82 21.07 -9.36
CA THR A 9 7.73 21.80 -10.03
C THR A 9 8.29 22.62 -11.21
N PRO A 10 7.67 22.56 -12.41
CA PRO A 10 7.99 23.50 -13.47
C PRO A 10 7.45 24.89 -13.11
N SER A 11 8.27 25.91 -13.33
CA SER A 11 7.93 27.33 -13.17
C SER A 11 6.80 27.75 -14.10
N THR A 12 5.94 28.62 -13.58
CA THR A 12 4.81 29.26 -14.22
C THR A 12 5.21 30.05 -15.48
N GLY A 13 4.68 29.62 -16.63
CA GLY A 13 4.70 30.36 -17.89
C GLY A 13 3.28 30.59 -18.41
N GLY A 14 2.97 31.83 -18.77
CA GLY A 14 1.63 32.37 -18.99
C GLY A 14 0.76 31.73 -20.06
N TRP A 15 -0.52 31.85 -19.86
CA TRP A 15 -1.59 31.43 -20.73
C TRP A 15 -1.85 32.47 -21.83
N GLY A 16 -1.59 32.07 -23.08
CA GLY A 16 -2.07 32.77 -24.26
C GLY A 16 -3.13 31.91 -24.96
N ALA A 17 -4.34 32.42 -25.08
CA ALA A 17 -5.46 31.79 -25.80
C ALA A 17 -5.21 31.81 -27.31
N ARG A 18 -5.38 30.68 -27.99
CA ARG A 18 -5.61 30.61 -29.45
C ARG A 18 -6.66 29.57 -29.77
N THR A 19 -7.69 30.04 -30.49
CA THR A 19 -8.75 29.29 -31.15
C THR A 19 -8.23 28.61 -32.43
N GLY A 20 -8.65 27.37 -32.71
CA GLY A 20 -8.41 26.73 -34.01
C GLY A 20 -8.71 25.23 -34.03
N ALA A 21 -9.74 24.88 -34.78
CA ALA A 21 -10.19 23.69 -35.52
C ALA A 21 -9.62 22.27 -35.27
N PRO A 22 -10.40 21.18 -35.51
CA PRO A 22 -10.09 19.81 -35.09
C PRO A 22 -9.11 19.15 -36.04
N ALA A 23 -8.07 18.54 -35.48
CA ALA A 23 -7.15 17.63 -36.18
C ALA A 23 -7.40 16.18 -35.74
N THR A 24 -7.56 15.32 -36.72
CA THR A 24 -7.59 13.86 -36.62
C THR A 24 -6.35 13.33 -35.92
N THR A 25 -6.50 12.67 -34.77
CA THR A 25 -5.40 12.00 -34.08
C THR A 25 -5.33 10.52 -34.44
N THR A 26 -4.37 10.20 -35.24
CA THR A 26 -3.74 8.87 -35.32
C THR A 26 -3.02 8.61 -34.00
N GLY A 27 -3.26 7.42 -33.41
CA GLY A 27 -2.66 7.05 -32.13
C GLY A 27 -1.13 7.04 -32.18
N THR A 28 -0.53 7.86 -31.35
CA THR A 28 0.91 7.84 -31.06
C THR A 28 1.11 7.55 -29.58
N GLY A 29 1.95 6.55 -29.30
CA GLY A 29 2.31 6.11 -27.95
C GLY A 29 2.72 7.27 -27.05
N ALA A 30 2.37 7.18 -25.78
CA ALA A 30 2.71 8.16 -24.77
C ALA A 30 4.23 8.35 -24.72
N ALA A 31 4.69 9.59 -24.97
CA ALA A 31 6.09 9.95 -24.91
C ALA A 31 6.64 9.70 -23.49
N ARG A 32 7.70 8.89 -23.38
CA ARG A 32 8.51 8.78 -22.18
C ARG A 32 9.07 10.14 -21.83
N VAL A 33 8.91 10.58 -20.58
CA VAL A 33 9.63 11.75 -20.07
C VAL A 33 11.10 11.34 -19.99
N SER A 34 11.94 11.99 -20.78
CA SER A 34 13.39 11.77 -20.81
C SER A 34 14.02 12.09 -19.46
N GLY A 35 14.68 11.09 -18.83
CA GLY A 35 15.59 11.41 -17.73
C GLY A 35 15.93 10.27 -16.76
N GLU A 36 14.99 9.44 -16.32
CA GLU A 36 15.33 8.30 -15.45
C GLU A 36 14.88 7.01 -16.12
N GLN A 37 15.81 6.09 -16.34
CA GLN A 37 15.50 4.73 -16.78
C GLN A 37 14.91 3.95 -15.61
N ASP A 38 13.88 3.13 -15.89
CA ASP A 38 13.39 2.15 -14.93
C ASP A 38 14.52 1.18 -14.57
N MET A 39 14.66 0.87 -13.29
CA MET A 39 15.69 -0.02 -12.78
C MET A 39 15.08 -1.38 -12.48
N GLU A 40 15.60 -2.41 -13.13
CA GLU A 40 15.20 -3.78 -12.87
C GLU A 40 15.88 -4.32 -11.60
N VAL A 41 15.08 -5.00 -10.76
CA VAL A 41 15.60 -5.69 -9.57
C VAL A 41 16.07 -7.08 -9.95
N THR A 42 17.40 -7.27 -10.02
CA THR A 42 18.01 -8.54 -10.45
C THR A 42 19.05 -9.03 -9.42
N PRO A 43 19.01 -10.31 -8.96
CA PRO A 43 17.95 -11.29 -9.21
C PRO A 43 16.66 -10.96 -8.46
N GLY A 44 15.53 -11.12 -9.13
CA GLY A 44 14.20 -10.99 -8.54
C GLY A 44 13.72 -12.25 -7.82
N PRO A 45 12.54 -12.22 -7.19
CA PRO A 45 11.87 -13.40 -6.66
C PRO A 45 11.57 -14.43 -7.76
N SER A 46 11.54 -15.72 -7.38
CA SER A 46 11.19 -16.80 -8.31
C SER A 46 9.69 -17.07 -8.42
N ASP A 47 8.87 -16.41 -7.61
CA ASP A 47 7.41 -16.47 -7.62
C ASP A 47 6.83 -15.07 -7.37
N SER A 48 5.51 -14.96 -7.36
CA SER A 48 4.75 -13.72 -7.22
C SER A 48 5.17 -12.89 -6.02
N VAL A 49 5.36 -11.59 -6.24
CA VAL A 49 5.57 -10.60 -5.18
C VAL A 49 4.23 -10.32 -4.50
N SER A 50 4.18 -10.50 -3.19
CA SER A 50 2.99 -10.24 -2.35
C SER A 50 2.97 -8.83 -1.77
N ALA A 51 4.13 -8.32 -1.38
CA ALA A 51 4.28 -6.99 -0.79
C ALA A 51 5.71 -6.46 -0.95
N MET A 52 5.83 -5.15 -0.89
CA MET A 52 7.11 -4.43 -0.90
C MET A 52 7.08 -3.28 0.11
N ALA A 53 8.20 -3.01 0.74
CA ALA A 53 8.36 -1.88 1.65
C ALA A 53 9.73 -1.22 1.45
N PHE A 54 9.74 0.12 1.39
CA PHE A 54 10.97 0.89 1.46
C PHE A 54 11.33 1.18 2.92
N SER A 55 12.62 1.19 3.21
CA SER A 55 13.11 1.63 4.51
C SER A 55 12.78 3.12 4.73
N PRO A 56 12.36 3.52 5.95
CA PRO A 56 12.09 4.91 6.26
C PRO A 56 13.36 5.78 6.42
N THR A 57 14.53 5.17 6.55
CA THR A 57 15.78 5.87 6.90
C THR A 57 16.94 5.61 5.94
N ALA A 58 16.85 4.58 5.09
CA ALA A 58 17.91 4.19 4.17
C ALA A 58 17.35 3.83 2.79
N ASP A 59 18.18 3.89 1.76
CA ASP A 59 17.82 3.48 0.41
C ASP A 59 17.84 1.94 0.30
N MET A 60 16.83 1.32 0.94
CA MET A 60 16.66 -0.14 0.98
C MET A 60 15.22 -0.50 0.64
N LEU A 61 15.06 -1.62 -0.04
CA LEU A 61 13.79 -2.21 -0.42
C LEU A 61 13.70 -3.63 0.14
N ALA A 62 12.64 -3.93 0.89
CA ALA A 62 12.28 -5.29 1.27
C ALA A 62 11.16 -5.80 0.35
N VAL A 63 11.28 -7.03 -0.12
CA VAL A 63 10.34 -7.69 -1.04
C VAL A 63 9.93 -9.04 -0.45
N ALA A 64 8.64 -9.22 -0.21
CA ALA A 64 8.02 -10.46 0.22
C ALA A 64 7.48 -11.22 -1.01
N SER A 65 7.69 -12.53 -1.06
CA SER A 65 7.28 -13.35 -2.19
C SER A 65 6.63 -14.69 -1.78
N TRP A 66 5.87 -15.23 -2.69
CA TRP A 66 5.26 -16.56 -2.54
C TRP A 66 6.31 -17.68 -2.59
N ASP A 67 7.52 -17.39 -3.08
CA ASP A 67 8.65 -18.32 -3.05
C ASP A 67 9.24 -18.55 -1.64
N THR A 68 8.52 -18.10 -0.60
CA THR A 68 8.85 -18.21 0.83
C THR A 68 9.95 -17.29 1.34
N TYR A 69 10.59 -16.51 0.47
CA TYR A 69 11.69 -15.62 0.87
C TYR A 69 11.22 -14.17 1.04
N VAL A 70 11.86 -13.50 1.99
CA VAL A 70 11.96 -12.04 2.04
C VAL A 70 13.34 -11.66 1.57
N ARG A 71 13.44 -10.84 0.54
CA ARG A 71 14.68 -10.31 -0.02
C ARG A 71 14.83 -8.85 0.30
N ILE A 72 16.03 -8.44 0.66
CA ILE A 72 16.37 -7.05 0.98
C ILE A 72 17.41 -6.59 -0.04
N TYR A 73 17.12 -5.46 -0.67
CA TYR A 73 17.99 -4.85 -1.67
C TYR A 73 18.46 -3.49 -1.19
N ARG A 74 19.72 -3.15 -1.51
CA ARG A 74 20.23 -1.77 -1.42
C ARG A 74 20.04 -1.08 -2.76
N ILE A 75 19.68 0.21 -2.70
CA ILE A 75 19.48 1.05 -3.87
C ILE A 75 20.56 2.11 -3.86
N ASP A 76 21.46 2.07 -4.85
CA ASP A 76 22.50 3.07 -5.04
C ASP A 76 22.46 3.56 -6.49
N LYS A 77 21.85 4.71 -6.71
CA LYS A 77 21.68 5.30 -8.04
C LYS A 77 23.00 5.73 -8.70
N THR A 78 24.09 5.79 -7.95
CA THR A 78 25.42 6.15 -8.47
C THR A 78 26.19 4.94 -9.00
N ASN A 79 25.72 3.73 -8.69
CA ASN A 79 26.36 2.50 -9.09
C ASN A 79 25.91 2.04 -10.48
N ALA A 80 26.77 1.32 -11.21
CA ALA A 80 26.44 0.70 -12.50
C ALA A 80 25.31 -0.34 -12.38
N GLN A 81 25.17 -0.97 -11.22
CA GLN A 81 24.02 -1.79 -10.82
C GLN A 81 23.29 -1.10 -9.66
N PRO A 82 22.28 -0.28 -9.95
CA PRO A 82 21.64 0.56 -8.95
C PRO A 82 20.90 -0.20 -7.86
N VAL A 83 20.44 -1.42 -8.14
CA VAL A 83 19.74 -2.28 -7.17
C VAL A 83 20.60 -3.52 -6.92
N GLN A 84 21.05 -3.67 -5.70
CA GLN A 84 21.95 -4.78 -5.30
C GLN A 84 21.29 -5.64 -4.24
N PRO A 85 21.31 -6.99 -4.39
CA PRO A 85 20.94 -7.90 -3.31
C PRO A 85 21.80 -7.62 -2.07
N TYR A 86 21.13 -7.55 -0.92
CA TYR A 86 21.83 -7.31 0.34
C TYR A 86 21.72 -8.49 1.29
N GLN A 87 20.49 -8.86 1.68
CA GLN A 87 20.21 -9.96 2.60
C GLN A 87 18.91 -10.65 2.20
N GLN A 88 18.72 -11.88 2.70
CA GLN A 88 17.44 -12.58 2.58
C GLN A 88 17.25 -13.53 3.77
N TYR A 89 15.98 -13.82 4.06
CA TYR A 89 15.60 -14.85 5.03
C TYR A 89 14.33 -15.55 4.58
N GLN A 90 14.02 -16.69 5.21
CA GLN A 90 12.97 -17.60 4.73
C GLN A 90 11.90 -17.85 5.79
N HIS A 91 10.67 -18.00 5.32
CA HIS A 91 9.51 -18.54 6.01
C HIS A 91 9.29 -20.02 5.61
N GLU A 92 8.46 -20.75 6.38
CA GLU A 92 8.07 -22.13 6.03
C GLU A 92 6.93 -22.17 5.01
N GLY A 93 6.36 -21.03 4.65
CA GLY A 93 5.30 -20.87 3.65
C GLY A 93 5.38 -19.53 2.93
N PRO A 94 4.50 -19.26 1.96
CA PRO A 94 4.43 -17.99 1.26
C PRO A 94 4.44 -16.80 2.20
N VAL A 95 5.29 -15.80 1.93
CA VAL A 95 5.29 -14.54 2.67
C VAL A 95 4.20 -13.65 2.11
N LEU A 96 3.35 -13.11 2.96
CA LEU A 96 2.14 -12.38 2.54
C LEU A 96 2.26 -10.86 2.67
N ASP A 97 3.10 -10.38 3.60
CA ASP A 97 3.32 -8.93 3.80
C ASP A 97 4.68 -8.66 4.46
N VAL A 98 5.18 -7.43 4.30
CA VAL A 98 6.46 -6.98 4.85
C VAL A 98 6.41 -5.50 5.22
N CYS A 99 7.08 -5.13 6.30
CA CYS A 99 7.30 -3.73 6.69
C CYS A 99 8.66 -3.54 7.34
N PHE A 100 9.11 -2.29 7.46
CA PHE A 100 10.24 -1.90 8.29
C PHE A 100 9.75 -1.35 9.64
N ASN A 101 10.60 -1.41 10.67
CA ASN A 101 10.41 -0.61 11.87
C ASN A 101 10.74 0.89 11.59
N ALA A 102 10.47 1.76 12.56
CA ALA A 102 10.66 3.20 12.38
C ALA A 102 12.13 3.60 12.18
N GLU A 103 13.05 2.86 12.77
CA GLU A 103 14.50 3.08 12.69
C GLU A 103 15.10 2.54 11.39
N GLY A 104 14.36 1.71 10.64
CA GLY A 104 14.82 1.13 9.38
C GLY A 104 15.88 0.05 9.54
N ASN A 105 16.13 -0.44 10.76
CA ASN A 105 17.14 -1.46 11.06
C ASN A 105 16.55 -2.87 11.24
N LYS A 106 15.22 -3.02 11.19
CA LYS A 106 14.53 -4.31 11.27
C LYS A 106 13.52 -4.43 10.13
N VAL A 107 13.49 -5.61 9.51
CA VAL A 107 12.49 -6.00 8.52
C VAL A 107 11.56 -7.02 9.17
N ILE A 108 10.26 -6.74 9.17
CA ILE A 108 9.25 -7.62 9.75
C ILE A 108 8.36 -8.14 8.63
N SER A 109 8.11 -9.45 8.63
CA SER A 109 7.25 -10.11 7.64
C SER A 109 6.23 -11.03 8.29
N GLY A 110 5.10 -11.21 7.63
CA GLY A 110 4.05 -12.15 8.01
C GLY A 110 3.79 -13.14 6.88
N GLY A 111 3.55 -14.39 7.23
CA GLY A 111 3.43 -15.47 6.26
C GLY A 111 2.24 -16.41 6.45
N ALA A 112 2.09 -17.29 5.46
CA ALA A 112 1.12 -18.39 5.49
C ALA A 112 1.47 -19.43 6.55
N ASP A 113 2.71 -19.45 7.04
CA ASP A 113 3.20 -20.26 8.16
C ASP A 113 2.67 -19.79 9.53
N LYS A 114 1.77 -18.78 9.57
CA LYS A 114 1.08 -18.27 10.76
C LYS A 114 1.99 -17.51 11.75
N VAL A 115 3.23 -17.23 11.36
CA VAL A 115 4.18 -16.48 12.20
C VAL A 115 4.58 -15.16 11.56
N ALA A 116 4.94 -14.19 12.40
CA ALA A 116 5.70 -13.04 11.96
C ALA A 116 7.16 -13.21 12.38
N ARG A 117 8.06 -12.94 11.43
CA ARG A 117 9.51 -12.95 11.63
C ARG A 117 10.04 -11.52 11.60
N CYS A 118 10.95 -11.23 12.51
CA CYS A 118 11.73 -10.00 12.52
C CYS A 118 13.17 -10.35 12.15
N PHE A 119 13.68 -9.73 11.12
CA PHE A 119 15.08 -9.83 10.70
C PHE A 119 15.81 -8.55 11.08
N ASP A 120 16.79 -8.65 11.94
CA ASP A 120 17.62 -7.52 12.37
C ASP A 120 18.81 -7.37 11.39
N LEU A 121 18.88 -6.20 10.74
CA LEU A 121 19.89 -5.89 9.73
C LEU A 121 21.30 -5.75 10.31
N ASN A 122 21.44 -5.55 11.63
CA ASN A 122 22.74 -5.42 12.30
C ASN A 122 23.31 -6.78 12.65
N THR A 123 22.47 -7.71 13.08
CA THR A 123 22.91 -9.05 13.51
C THR A 123 22.74 -10.11 12.43
N ASN A 124 21.97 -9.80 11.39
CA ASN A 124 21.61 -10.73 10.30
C ASN A 124 20.89 -12.01 10.81
N GLN A 125 20.11 -11.89 11.88
CA GLN A 125 19.41 -13.03 12.47
C GLN A 125 17.89 -12.83 12.38
N PRO A 126 17.14 -13.80 11.83
CA PRO A 126 15.69 -13.83 11.89
C PRO A 126 15.22 -14.42 13.22
N ALA A 127 14.17 -13.86 13.79
CA ALA A 127 13.50 -14.37 14.98
C ALA A 127 11.98 -14.35 14.81
N VAL A 128 11.27 -15.32 15.37
CA VAL A 128 9.80 -15.31 15.45
C VAL A 128 9.39 -14.30 16.53
N VAL A 129 8.57 -13.32 16.16
CA VAL A 129 8.15 -12.23 17.05
C VAL A 129 6.64 -12.19 17.30
N ALA A 130 5.85 -12.91 16.48
CA ALA A 130 4.40 -13.00 16.67
C ALA A 130 3.88 -14.32 16.10
N GLN A 131 2.75 -14.79 16.65
CA GLN A 131 2.07 -16.00 16.19
C GLN A 131 0.55 -15.83 16.22
N HIS A 132 -0.09 -16.41 15.21
CA HIS A 132 -1.54 -16.50 15.04
C HIS A 132 -1.98 -17.95 14.81
N ASN A 133 -3.29 -18.19 14.88
CA ASN A 133 -3.85 -19.52 14.60
C ASN A 133 -4.03 -19.80 13.11
N GLU A 134 -4.07 -18.74 12.29
CA GLU A 134 -4.18 -18.77 10.83
C GLU A 134 -3.17 -17.82 10.18
N PRO A 135 -2.98 -17.84 8.84
CA PRO A 135 -2.05 -17.00 8.13
C PRO A 135 -2.07 -15.52 8.54
N ILE A 136 -0.89 -14.94 8.69
CA ILE A 136 -0.73 -13.50 8.93
C ILE A 136 -0.75 -12.79 7.59
N ARG A 137 -1.87 -12.12 7.29
CA ARG A 137 -2.06 -11.42 6.02
C ARG A 137 -1.40 -10.06 5.96
N CYS A 138 -1.34 -9.35 7.12
CA CYS A 138 -0.83 -7.98 7.18
C CYS A 138 0.12 -7.80 8.36
N VAL A 139 1.20 -7.06 8.13
CA VAL A 139 2.12 -6.57 9.17
C VAL A 139 2.35 -5.09 8.99
N ARG A 140 2.27 -4.29 10.07
CA ARG A 140 2.55 -2.86 10.07
C ARG A 140 3.30 -2.45 11.31
N TRP A 141 4.15 -1.45 11.15
CA TRP A 141 4.81 -0.84 12.29
C TRP A 141 3.98 0.33 12.81
N LEU A 142 3.60 0.26 14.07
CA LEU A 142 2.84 1.30 14.75
C LEU A 142 3.80 2.11 15.63
N ARG A 143 3.75 3.42 15.55
CA ARG A 143 4.60 4.30 16.36
C ARG A 143 4.15 4.40 17.83
N ALA A 144 2.92 3.99 18.12
CA ALA A 144 2.40 3.90 19.50
C ALA A 144 3.21 2.89 20.35
N PHE A 145 3.08 3.00 21.67
CA PHE A 145 3.71 2.13 22.67
C PHE A 145 5.25 2.09 22.59
N GLY A 146 5.86 3.18 22.12
CA GLY A 146 7.30 3.25 21.89
C GLY A 146 7.79 2.44 20.70
N GLY A 147 6.91 2.13 19.77
CA GLY A 147 7.12 1.27 18.61
C GLY A 147 6.61 -0.15 18.84
N ALA A 148 5.60 -0.54 18.09
CA ALA A 148 4.95 -1.85 18.18
C ALA A 148 4.68 -2.46 16.82
N LEU A 149 4.71 -3.78 16.74
CA LEU A 149 4.27 -4.53 15.58
C LEU A 149 2.75 -4.75 15.66
N VAL A 150 2.05 -4.48 14.57
CA VAL A 150 0.65 -4.85 14.40
C VAL A 150 0.55 -5.96 13.37
N THR A 151 -0.11 -7.04 13.72
CA THR A 151 -0.36 -8.19 12.84
C THR A 151 -1.85 -8.39 12.64
N GLY A 152 -2.28 -8.57 11.39
CA GLY A 152 -3.66 -8.89 11.03
C GLY A 152 -3.75 -10.26 10.36
N SER A 153 -4.62 -11.13 10.87
CA SER A 153 -4.67 -12.54 10.47
C SER A 153 -6.03 -12.98 9.93
N TRP A 154 -6.01 -14.10 9.23
CA TRP A 154 -7.23 -14.81 8.82
C TRP A 154 -7.92 -15.52 9.99
N ASP A 155 -7.30 -15.58 11.18
CA ASP A 155 -7.95 -16.05 12.41
C ASP A 155 -8.95 -15.05 13.01
N LYS A 156 -9.25 -13.94 12.28
CA LYS A 156 -10.16 -12.86 12.67
C LYS A 156 -9.66 -12.04 13.86
N THR A 157 -8.35 -11.96 14.03
CA THR A 157 -7.75 -11.10 15.07
C THR A 157 -6.74 -10.13 14.48
N VAL A 158 -6.63 -8.99 15.14
CA VAL A 158 -5.52 -8.03 15.01
C VAL A 158 -4.81 -8.01 16.36
N LYS A 159 -3.50 -8.27 16.35
CA LYS A 159 -2.70 -8.31 17.56
C LYS A 159 -1.62 -7.23 17.51
N ILE A 160 -1.37 -6.63 18.66
CA ILE A 160 -0.33 -5.62 18.87
C ILE A 160 0.74 -6.21 19.75
N TRP A 161 1.99 -6.14 19.31
CA TRP A 161 3.13 -6.79 19.95
C TRP A 161 4.22 -5.78 20.23
N LYS A 162 4.81 -5.87 21.40
CA LYS A 162 6.13 -5.30 21.67
C LYS A 162 7.16 -6.37 21.34
N ILE A 163 8.12 -6.05 20.46
CA ILE A 163 9.09 -7.06 19.99
C ILE A 163 10.40 -7.03 20.78
N GLU A 164 10.67 -6.00 21.58
CA GLU A 164 11.87 -5.86 22.39
C GLU A 164 11.54 -5.53 23.85
N PRO A 165 12.34 -6.00 24.82
CA PRO A 165 13.52 -6.89 24.71
C PRO A 165 13.16 -8.34 24.39
N GLN A 166 11.90 -8.74 24.56
CA GLN A 166 11.33 -10.03 24.19
C GLN A 166 9.95 -9.84 23.60
N PRO A 167 9.56 -10.66 22.59
CA PRO A 167 8.23 -10.57 22.01
C PRO A 167 7.13 -10.76 23.06
N THR A 168 6.28 -9.74 23.23
CA THR A 168 5.19 -9.73 24.20
C THR A 168 3.92 -9.21 23.54
N LEU A 169 2.82 -9.93 23.71
CA LEU A 169 1.50 -9.49 23.26
C LEU A 169 1.02 -8.35 24.17
N ILE A 170 0.77 -7.17 23.59
CA ILE A 170 0.17 -6.02 24.28
C ILE A 170 -1.34 -6.20 24.36
N THR A 171 -1.99 -6.45 23.21
CA THR A 171 -3.44 -6.65 23.13
C THR A 171 -3.82 -7.46 21.90
N SER A 172 -4.96 -8.15 21.98
CA SER A 172 -5.61 -8.84 20.87
C SER A 172 -6.99 -8.25 20.64
N LEU A 173 -7.31 -7.91 19.42
CA LEU A 173 -8.54 -7.26 18.99
C LEU A 173 -9.28 -8.18 18.04
N ASP A 174 -10.53 -8.50 18.36
CA ASP A 174 -11.37 -9.28 17.47
C ASP A 174 -11.89 -8.41 16.32
N VAL A 175 -11.92 -8.97 15.11
CA VAL A 175 -12.51 -8.35 13.93
C VAL A 175 -13.59 -9.27 13.35
N PRO A 176 -14.60 -8.71 12.65
CA PRO A 176 -15.77 -9.47 12.21
C PRO A 176 -15.44 -10.68 11.33
N GLU A 177 -14.40 -10.56 10.49
CA GLU A 177 -13.99 -11.59 9.55
C GLU A 177 -12.48 -11.53 9.26
N ARG A 178 -11.98 -12.49 8.45
CA ARG A 178 -10.56 -12.59 8.05
C ARG A 178 -10.03 -11.25 7.56
N VAL A 179 -8.86 -10.87 8.05
CA VAL A 179 -8.19 -9.63 7.63
C VAL A 179 -7.70 -9.78 6.19
N TYR A 180 -8.09 -8.84 5.32
CA TYR A 180 -7.64 -8.79 3.93
C TYR A 180 -6.63 -7.68 3.67
N ALA A 181 -6.81 -6.54 4.32
CA ALA A 181 -5.88 -5.43 4.24
C ALA A 181 -5.90 -4.62 5.53
N MET A 182 -4.78 -4.01 5.87
CA MET A 182 -4.63 -3.22 7.08
C MET A 182 -3.61 -2.11 6.83
N ASP A 183 -3.85 -0.95 7.43
CA ASP A 183 -2.87 0.13 7.46
C ASP A 183 -2.92 0.88 8.79
N THR A 184 -1.88 1.66 9.09
CA THR A 184 -1.76 2.39 10.36
C THR A 184 -1.33 3.83 10.10
N ILE A 185 -1.89 4.76 10.86
CA ILE A 185 -1.49 6.17 10.87
C ILE A 185 -1.58 6.76 12.27
N GLY A 186 -0.48 7.30 12.78
CA GLY A 186 -0.43 7.79 14.18
C GLY A 186 -0.80 6.69 15.16
N LEU A 187 -1.90 6.86 15.89
CA LEU A 187 -2.45 5.91 16.86
C LEU A 187 -3.64 5.10 16.32
N ILE A 188 -3.94 5.19 15.02
CA ILE A 188 -5.09 4.55 14.41
C ILE A 188 -4.64 3.32 13.62
N ILE A 189 -5.38 2.22 13.78
CA ILE A 189 -5.27 1.00 12.98
C ILE A 189 -6.56 0.87 12.19
N ILE A 190 -6.47 0.73 10.88
CA ILE A 190 -7.62 0.58 9.98
C ILE A 190 -7.54 -0.79 9.34
N VAL A 191 -8.60 -1.58 9.45
CA VAL A 191 -8.65 -2.97 9.03
C VAL A 191 -9.83 -3.19 8.09
N ALA A 192 -9.54 -3.69 6.91
CA ALA A 192 -10.55 -4.19 5.98
C ALA A 192 -10.60 -5.72 6.03
N THR A 193 -11.77 -6.27 6.28
CA THR A 193 -11.97 -7.70 6.43
C THR A 193 -12.78 -8.30 5.28
N ALA A 194 -12.90 -9.61 5.25
CA ALA A 194 -13.87 -10.29 4.42
C ALA A 194 -15.27 -9.76 4.68
N GLU A 195 -16.24 -10.10 3.80
CA GLU A 195 -17.62 -9.62 3.86
C GLU A 195 -17.76 -8.08 3.84
N ARG A 196 -16.72 -7.40 3.32
CA ARG A 196 -16.69 -5.94 3.12
C ARG A 196 -16.83 -5.12 4.40
N LYS A 197 -16.45 -5.68 5.57
CA LYS A 197 -16.46 -4.93 6.82
C LYS A 197 -15.14 -4.17 6.99
N ILE A 198 -15.24 -2.96 7.52
CA ILE A 198 -14.10 -2.11 7.86
C ILE A 198 -14.24 -1.71 9.31
N VAL A 199 -13.18 -1.89 10.07
CA VAL A 199 -13.11 -1.45 11.46
C VAL A 199 -11.89 -0.58 11.67
N ALA A 200 -12.00 0.41 12.54
CA ALA A 200 -10.88 1.23 12.97
C ALA A 200 -10.74 1.19 14.48
N PHE A 201 -9.51 1.10 14.94
CA PHE A 201 -9.15 1.10 16.34
C PHE A 201 -8.26 2.30 16.64
N GLN A 202 -8.52 2.94 17.79
CA GLN A 202 -7.69 3.98 18.36
C GLN A 202 -6.88 3.39 19.50
N CYS A 203 -5.55 3.48 19.40
CA CYS A 203 -4.64 3.08 20.47
C CYS A 203 -4.58 4.13 21.56
N ASN A 204 -4.52 3.69 22.81
CA ASN A 204 -4.29 4.52 23.98
C ASN A 204 -2.98 4.08 24.66
N GLU A 205 -1.94 4.89 24.51
CA GLU A 205 -0.61 4.59 25.05
C GLU A 205 -0.57 4.57 26.58
N ALA A 206 -1.40 5.38 27.22
CA ALA A 206 -1.41 5.47 28.69
C ALA A 206 -1.97 4.20 29.36
N THR A 207 -2.90 3.52 28.69
CA THR A 207 -3.56 2.31 29.23
C THR A 207 -3.04 1.02 28.60
N GLY A 208 -2.23 1.11 27.55
CA GLY A 208 -1.77 -0.07 26.79
C GLY A 208 -2.90 -0.78 26.04
N THR A 209 -3.99 -0.09 25.71
CA THR A 209 -5.19 -0.67 25.09
C THR A 209 -5.46 -0.06 23.71
N ALA A 210 -6.30 -0.72 22.93
CA ALA A 210 -6.88 -0.16 21.72
C ALA A 210 -8.40 -0.37 21.74
N GLN A 211 -9.14 0.66 21.35
CA GLN A 211 -10.60 0.64 21.33
C GLN A 211 -11.12 0.83 19.92
N GLN A 212 -12.18 0.11 19.56
CA GLN A 212 -12.86 0.29 18.28
C GLN A 212 -13.57 1.65 18.28
N VAL A 213 -13.19 2.49 17.31
CA VAL A 213 -13.75 3.84 17.12
C VAL A 213 -14.65 3.94 15.91
N ALA A 214 -14.55 3.00 14.97
CA ALA A 214 -15.44 2.93 13.82
C ALA A 214 -15.67 1.48 13.39
N ALA A 215 -16.91 1.21 12.92
CA ALA A 215 -17.29 0.01 12.20
C ALA A 215 -18.25 0.42 11.07
N LEU A 216 -17.91 0.05 9.83
CA LEU A 216 -18.67 0.43 8.66
C LEU A 216 -18.58 -0.62 7.55
N ASP A 217 -19.55 -0.56 6.63
CA ASP A 217 -19.50 -1.35 5.41
C ASP A 217 -18.64 -0.66 4.35
N SER A 218 -17.90 -1.46 3.59
CA SER A 218 -17.12 -0.95 2.47
C SER A 218 -18.01 -0.24 1.46
N PRO A 219 -17.65 0.97 1.01
CA PRO A 219 -18.36 1.66 -0.07
C PRO A 219 -18.21 0.94 -1.43
N LEU A 220 -17.28 -0.01 -1.55
CA LEU A 220 -17.10 -0.83 -2.74
C LEU A 220 -18.01 -2.06 -2.69
N LYS A 221 -18.56 -2.46 -3.85
CA LYS A 221 -19.52 -3.58 -3.94
C LYS A 221 -18.87 -4.96 -3.84
N TYR A 222 -17.57 -5.05 -4.18
CA TYR A 222 -16.83 -6.31 -4.25
C TYR A 222 -15.70 -6.33 -3.23
N GLN A 223 -14.93 -7.39 -3.23
CA GLN A 223 -13.86 -7.65 -2.26
C GLN A 223 -12.81 -6.52 -2.23
N THR A 224 -12.45 -6.08 -1.04
CA THR A 224 -11.33 -5.18 -0.81
C THR A 224 -10.01 -5.93 -0.99
N ARG A 225 -9.07 -5.34 -1.74
CA ARG A 225 -7.72 -5.87 -1.98
C ARG A 225 -6.66 -5.12 -1.19
N CYS A 226 -6.79 -3.81 -1.08
CA CYS A 226 -5.83 -2.97 -0.38
C CYS A 226 -6.54 -1.82 0.34
N ILE A 227 -5.90 -1.30 1.36
CA ILE A 227 -6.31 -0.12 2.11
C ILE A 227 -5.07 0.74 2.38
N ALA A 228 -5.25 2.05 2.38
CA ALA A 228 -4.23 3.01 2.76
C ALA A 228 -4.85 4.11 3.61
N ALA A 229 -4.26 4.40 4.75
CA ALA A 229 -4.68 5.50 5.60
C ALA A 229 -4.39 6.84 4.92
N LEU A 230 -5.26 7.82 5.09
CA LEU A 230 -5.01 9.18 4.63
C LEU A 230 -3.89 9.82 5.47
N PRO A 231 -3.00 10.60 4.86
CA PRO A 231 -1.89 11.24 5.59
C PRO A 231 -2.34 12.13 6.75
N GLU A 232 -3.54 12.67 6.66
CA GLU A 232 -4.15 13.52 7.70
C GLU A 232 -4.71 12.70 8.88
N GLY A 233 -4.82 11.38 8.75
CA GLY A 233 -5.34 10.49 9.78
C GLY A 233 -6.86 10.53 9.96
N ASP A 234 -7.58 11.23 9.09
CA ASP A 234 -9.03 11.46 9.17
C ASP A 234 -9.86 10.48 8.33
N GLY A 235 -9.21 9.51 7.66
CA GLY A 235 -9.88 8.54 6.80
C GLY A 235 -8.94 7.57 6.12
N PHE A 236 -9.42 6.96 5.03
CA PHE A 236 -8.70 5.94 4.29
C PHE A 236 -9.13 5.87 2.81
N ALA A 237 -8.31 5.26 1.99
CA ALA A 237 -8.64 4.85 0.64
C ALA A 237 -8.69 3.32 0.55
N LEU A 238 -9.65 2.79 -0.21
CA LEU A 238 -9.83 1.36 -0.46
C LEU A 238 -9.70 1.06 -1.94
N GLY A 239 -8.97 0.00 -2.28
CA GLY A 239 -8.93 -0.60 -3.60
C GLY A 239 -9.66 -1.95 -3.63
N GLY A 240 -10.51 -2.15 -4.63
CA GLY A 240 -11.31 -3.37 -4.81
C GLY A 240 -10.95 -4.17 -6.04
N THR A 241 -11.50 -5.39 -6.11
CA THR A 241 -11.33 -6.29 -7.27
C THR A 241 -12.04 -5.81 -8.53
N GLU A 242 -12.93 -4.84 -8.42
CA GLU A 242 -13.74 -4.30 -9.54
C GLU A 242 -13.09 -3.13 -10.30
N GLY A 243 -11.79 -2.86 -10.08
CA GLY A 243 -11.12 -1.71 -10.69
C GLY A 243 -11.75 -0.39 -10.22
N ARG A 244 -11.91 -0.26 -8.91
CA ARG A 244 -12.41 0.95 -8.24
C ARG A 244 -11.60 1.27 -7.01
N VAL A 245 -11.48 2.56 -6.73
CA VAL A 245 -10.99 3.12 -5.48
C VAL A 245 -12.10 3.95 -4.84
N ALA A 246 -12.23 3.84 -3.53
CA ALA A 246 -13.08 4.70 -2.73
C ALA A 246 -12.25 5.39 -1.65
N VAL A 247 -12.40 6.70 -1.52
CA VAL A 247 -11.84 7.53 -0.45
C VAL A 247 -12.96 7.81 0.54
N HIS A 248 -12.74 7.48 1.79
CA HIS A 248 -13.72 7.61 2.87
C HIS A 248 -13.10 8.34 4.06
N TYR A 249 -13.89 9.11 4.77
CA TYR A 249 -13.50 9.85 5.95
C TYR A 249 -14.29 9.35 7.16
N PHE A 250 -13.67 9.32 8.34
CA PHE A 250 -14.34 8.93 9.59
C PHE A 250 -15.42 9.94 9.95
N HIS A 251 -15.13 11.23 9.73
CA HIS A 251 -16.10 12.32 9.80
C HIS A 251 -16.15 12.99 8.44
N ASP A 252 -17.31 13.00 7.81
CA ASP A 252 -17.49 13.50 6.45
C ASP A 252 -18.61 14.57 6.40
N PRO A 253 -18.40 15.73 7.07
CA PRO A 253 -19.34 16.84 6.94
C PRO A 253 -19.32 17.39 5.52
N PRO A 254 -20.45 17.92 5.03
CA PRO A 254 -20.49 18.62 3.75
C PRO A 254 -19.47 19.75 3.69
N ASP A 255 -18.82 19.94 2.53
CA ASP A 255 -17.94 21.08 2.33
C ASP A 255 -18.75 22.38 2.46
N PRO A 256 -18.34 23.33 3.32
CA PRO A 256 -19.08 24.57 3.52
C PRO A 256 -19.17 25.45 2.27
N LYS A 257 -18.33 25.24 1.25
CA LYS A 257 -18.31 26.00 0.01
C LYS A 257 -19.31 25.51 -1.04
N ASP A 258 -19.47 24.19 -1.18
CA ASP A 258 -20.28 23.61 -2.25
C ASP A 258 -21.27 22.54 -1.77
N GLY A 259 -21.31 22.25 -0.48
CA GLY A 259 -22.22 21.27 0.14
C GLY A 259 -21.90 19.80 -0.21
N ARG A 260 -20.81 19.52 -0.92
CA ARG A 260 -20.45 18.17 -1.34
C ARG A 260 -19.75 17.42 -0.22
N MET A 261 -20.05 16.11 -0.13
CA MET A 261 -19.32 15.23 0.76
C MET A 261 -17.87 15.05 0.29
N LYS A 262 -16.92 15.03 1.23
CA LYS A 262 -15.52 14.80 0.92
C LYS A 262 -15.26 13.40 0.37
N LYS A 263 -15.99 12.39 0.85
CA LYS A 263 -15.92 11.01 0.36
C LYS A 263 -16.27 10.92 -1.12
N PHE A 264 -15.54 10.09 -1.86
CA PHE A 264 -15.80 9.83 -3.28
C PHE A 264 -15.29 8.47 -3.69
N ALA A 265 -15.79 7.96 -4.82
CA ALA A 265 -15.27 6.74 -5.44
C ALA A 265 -15.13 6.96 -6.95
N PHE A 266 -14.13 6.31 -7.53
CA PHE A 266 -13.86 6.43 -8.96
C PHE A 266 -13.42 5.10 -9.57
N ARG A 267 -13.50 5.02 -10.89
CA ARG A 267 -13.09 3.87 -11.70
C ARG A 267 -11.63 4.04 -12.11
N CYS A 268 -10.86 2.96 -12.01
CA CYS A 268 -9.46 2.87 -12.45
C CYS A 268 -9.16 1.44 -12.94
N HIS A 269 -8.00 1.21 -13.50
CA HIS A 269 -7.53 -0.12 -13.91
C HIS A 269 -8.59 -0.87 -14.75
N ARG A 270 -9.04 -0.22 -15.82
CA ARG A 270 -10.02 -0.75 -16.77
C ARG A 270 -9.52 -0.57 -18.18
N ARG A 271 -9.68 -1.56 -19.03
CA ARG A 271 -9.37 -1.49 -20.45
C ARG A 271 -10.62 -1.78 -21.25
N ALA A 272 -10.87 -0.95 -22.28
CA ALA A 272 -11.83 -1.30 -23.33
C ALA A 272 -11.29 -2.49 -24.11
N ASN A 273 -12.17 -3.35 -24.55
CA ASN A 273 -11.81 -4.65 -25.12
C ASN A 273 -11.21 -4.62 -26.54
N ALA A 274 -10.81 -3.47 -27.05
CA ALA A 274 -10.24 -3.35 -28.39
C ALA A 274 -8.98 -4.21 -28.63
N ASP A 275 -8.30 -4.62 -27.53
CA ASP A 275 -6.98 -5.27 -27.58
C ASP A 275 -7.02 -6.79 -27.24
N HIS A 276 -8.20 -7.37 -26.95
CA HIS A 276 -8.33 -8.78 -26.60
C HIS A 276 -9.23 -9.51 -27.63
N PRO A 277 -8.67 -10.40 -28.48
CA PRO A 277 -9.43 -11.05 -29.56
C PRO A 277 -10.57 -11.94 -29.08
N ASP A 278 -10.48 -12.47 -27.85
CA ASP A 278 -11.43 -13.48 -27.33
C ASP A 278 -12.61 -12.87 -26.55
N VAL A 279 -12.69 -11.55 -26.41
CA VAL A 279 -13.72 -10.89 -25.60
C VAL A 279 -14.53 -9.92 -26.48
N PRO A 280 -15.87 -9.89 -26.43
CA PRO A 280 -16.69 -9.00 -27.27
C PRO A 280 -16.31 -7.51 -27.08
N ARG A 281 -16.24 -6.75 -28.16
CA ARG A 281 -15.84 -5.33 -28.16
C ARG A 281 -16.71 -4.42 -27.27
N THR A 282 -17.85 -4.90 -26.82
CA THR A 282 -18.78 -4.22 -25.93
C THR A 282 -18.44 -4.38 -24.45
N GLU A 283 -17.51 -5.26 -24.13
CA GLU A 283 -17.13 -5.55 -22.75
C GLU A 283 -15.94 -4.70 -22.29
N THR A 284 -15.89 -4.43 -21.01
CA THR A 284 -14.76 -3.74 -20.35
C THR A 284 -14.07 -4.72 -19.42
N LEU A 285 -12.79 -4.92 -19.62
CA LEU A 285 -11.95 -5.69 -18.72
C LEU A 285 -11.73 -4.92 -17.43
N LEU A 286 -11.97 -5.56 -16.29
CA LEU A 286 -11.79 -4.99 -14.95
C LEU A 286 -10.62 -5.68 -14.28
N TYR A 287 -9.69 -4.89 -13.75
CA TYR A 287 -8.53 -5.40 -13.05
C TYR A 287 -8.55 -4.96 -11.58
N PRO A 288 -8.10 -5.83 -10.65
CA PRO A 288 -8.06 -5.48 -9.24
C PRO A 288 -7.06 -4.33 -8.99
N VAL A 289 -7.41 -3.49 -8.03
CA VAL A 289 -6.47 -2.51 -7.45
C VAL A 289 -5.69 -3.22 -6.36
N ASN A 290 -4.42 -3.54 -6.63
CA ASN A 290 -3.60 -4.34 -5.73
C ASN A 290 -2.88 -3.52 -4.66
N ALA A 291 -2.57 -2.26 -4.95
CA ALA A 291 -1.85 -1.37 -4.03
C ALA A 291 -2.35 0.08 -4.14
N ILE A 292 -2.34 0.77 -3.01
CA ILE A 292 -2.54 2.22 -2.90
C ILE A 292 -1.46 2.77 -1.98
N VAL A 293 -0.82 3.86 -2.37
CA VAL A 293 0.20 4.54 -1.57
C VAL A 293 -0.01 6.05 -1.66
N PHE A 294 -0.06 6.73 -0.52
CA PHE A 294 -0.12 8.18 -0.42
C PHE A 294 1.27 8.78 -0.25
N ASN A 295 1.47 9.94 -0.83
CA ASN A 295 2.57 10.81 -0.44
C ASN A 295 2.09 11.85 0.62
N SER A 296 3.04 12.50 1.27
CA SER A 296 2.75 13.52 2.30
C SER A 296 2.02 14.77 1.79
N GLN A 297 1.90 14.95 0.49
CA GLN A 297 1.28 16.12 -0.15
C GLN A 297 -0.14 15.88 -0.64
N GLY A 298 -0.75 14.72 -0.31
CA GLY A 298 -2.13 14.38 -0.67
C GLY A 298 -2.31 13.90 -2.11
N THR A 299 -1.25 13.58 -2.84
CA THR A 299 -1.32 12.77 -4.05
C THR A 299 -1.12 11.30 -3.70
N PHE A 300 -1.64 10.40 -4.52
CA PHE A 300 -1.49 8.97 -4.29
C PHE A 300 -1.35 8.20 -5.60
N ALA A 301 -0.76 7.04 -5.50
CA ALA A 301 -0.62 6.10 -6.61
C ALA A 301 -1.50 4.87 -6.38
N THR A 302 -1.98 4.28 -7.47
CA THR A 302 -2.65 2.98 -7.49
C THR A 302 -1.93 2.06 -8.44
N GLY A 303 -1.64 0.84 -8.01
CA GLY A 303 -1.12 -0.25 -8.84
C GLY A 303 -2.21 -1.27 -9.11
N GLY A 304 -2.42 -1.62 -10.36
CA GLY A 304 -3.47 -2.55 -10.79
C GLY A 304 -2.97 -3.85 -11.38
N GLY A 305 -3.84 -4.85 -11.42
CA GLY A 305 -3.59 -6.12 -12.09
C GLY A 305 -3.48 -6.01 -13.62
N ASP A 306 -3.73 -4.83 -14.19
CA ASP A 306 -3.53 -4.50 -15.59
C ASP A 306 -2.08 -4.12 -15.94
N GLY A 307 -1.14 -4.23 -14.96
CA GLY A 307 0.25 -3.83 -15.13
C GLY A 307 0.46 -2.33 -15.17
N SER A 308 -0.52 -1.52 -14.77
CA SER A 308 -0.40 -0.07 -14.76
C SER A 308 -0.25 0.52 -13.35
N ILE A 309 0.47 1.65 -13.28
CA ILE A 309 0.48 2.53 -12.12
C ILE A 309 -0.15 3.85 -12.54
N SER A 310 -1.15 4.30 -11.79
CA SER A 310 -1.81 5.59 -12.00
C SER A 310 -1.63 6.51 -10.80
N PHE A 311 -1.37 7.78 -11.07
CA PHE A 311 -1.18 8.83 -10.07
C PHE A 311 -2.40 9.74 -10.03
N TRP A 312 -2.83 10.11 -8.84
CA TRP A 312 -4.07 10.82 -8.57
C TRP A 312 -3.85 11.99 -7.63
N CYS A 313 -4.61 13.05 -7.82
CA CYS A 313 -4.73 14.13 -6.85
C CYS A 313 -6.03 13.96 -6.06
N LYS A 314 -5.91 13.80 -4.73
CA LYS A 314 -7.06 13.65 -3.82
C LYS A 314 -7.95 14.89 -3.82
N ALA A 315 -7.35 16.09 -3.81
CA ALA A 315 -8.08 17.36 -3.74
C ALA A 315 -8.89 17.65 -5.00
N SER A 316 -8.30 17.52 -6.19
CA SER A 316 -9.01 17.75 -7.46
C SER A 316 -9.81 16.53 -7.93
N ARG A 317 -9.63 15.36 -7.31
CA ARG A 317 -10.25 14.08 -7.71
C ARG A 317 -9.92 13.68 -9.16
N THR A 318 -8.75 14.07 -9.65
CA THR A 318 -8.33 13.84 -11.04
C THR A 318 -7.13 12.91 -11.13
N ARG A 319 -7.04 12.19 -12.25
CA ARG A 319 -5.84 11.43 -12.61
C ARG A 319 -4.78 12.37 -13.17
N LEU A 320 -3.58 12.32 -12.59
CA LEU A 320 -2.43 13.12 -13.00
C LEU A 320 -1.65 12.44 -14.13
N LYS A 321 -1.35 11.15 -13.94
CA LYS A 321 -0.53 10.37 -14.88
C LYS A 321 -0.89 8.88 -14.76
N SER A 322 -0.65 8.13 -15.83
CA SER A 322 -0.67 6.66 -15.82
C SER A 322 0.52 6.15 -16.61
N THR A 323 1.17 5.09 -16.10
CA THR A 323 2.32 4.43 -16.73
C THR A 323 2.04 2.93 -16.76
N TYR A 324 2.35 2.28 -17.86
CA TYR A 324 2.25 0.82 -18.03
C TYR A 324 3.66 0.23 -17.97
N PHE A 325 3.79 -0.89 -17.26
CA PHE A 325 4.98 -1.73 -17.24
C PHE A 325 4.63 -3.04 -17.92
N TYR A 326 5.40 -3.41 -18.91
CA TYR A 326 5.25 -4.63 -19.73
C TYR A 326 6.31 -5.64 -19.31
#